data_adc98414f5d1a54bb9c673d180d436ca
#
_entry.id   adc98414f5d1a54bb9c673d180d436ca
#
_cell.length_a   1.000
_cell.length_b   1.000
_cell.length_c   1.000
_cell.angle_alpha   90.00
_cell.angle_beta   90.00
_cell.angle_gamma   90.00
#
_symmetry.space_group_name_H-M   'P 1'
#
loop_
_entity.id
_entity.type
_entity.pdbx_description
1 polymer ?
#
loop_
_entity_poly.entity_id
_entity_poly.type
_entity_poly.pdbx_seq_one_letter_code
_entity_poly.pdbx_strand_id
1 'polypeptide(L)'
;MEHIVLSSFPMNQLTVVSPSGLGLAQDSSRDAQLVHIWLSTKTSRETRRAYAGEIARFLVFAQKPIAQVTLADLQVYADGLAQGGLKIASQNRALTTVKSLLSFGQETGYLPFNVGAAVKLRPNRDCLAQRILEESEVAKLIEAAPDGRDRVLVKLLYVSGVRAGELCGLKWCDALPRQEGGQITVFGKGGKTRTILLKPKVWQQLLSVKGAASAVDSIFRSRNGGGQLDTSQVRRIVYAAARKAGLEKKVSPHWLRHAHASHALERAAPIHLVQATLGHASLSTTGRYLHARPTESSSFYLPD
;
A
#
# COMPACT_ATOMS: atom_id res chain seq x y z
N MET A 1 13.77 39.78 -12.86
CA MET A 1 13.82 38.84 -11.73
C MET A 1 12.58 39.09 -10.90
N GLU A 2 11.48 38.43 -11.27
CA GLU A 2 10.23 38.51 -10.51
C GLU A 2 10.12 37.30 -9.61
N HIS A 3 10.10 37.55 -8.32
CA HIS A 3 9.89 36.54 -7.29
C HIS A 3 8.40 36.12 -7.31
N ILE A 4 8.11 34.94 -7.83
CA ILE A 4 6.79 34.33 -7.64
C ILE A 4 6.73 33.78 -6.21
N VAL A 5 6.03 34.53 -5.36
CA VAL A 5 5.68 34.11 -4.01
C VAL A 5 4.55 33.09 -4.15
N LEU A 6 4.87 31.81 -3.91
CA LEU A 6 3.86 30.76 -3.79
C LEU A 6 3.17 30.88 -2.41
N SER A 7 2.05 31.60 -2.37
CA SER A 7 1.16 31.59 -1.21
C SER A 7 0.52 30.21 -1.04
N SER A 8 0.45 29.78 0.21
CA SER A 8 -0.15 28.54 0.71
C SER A 8 -1.41 28.09 -0.03
N PHE A 9 -1.38 26.89 -0.63
CA PHE A 9 -2.53 26.25 -1.28
C PHE A 9 -3.49 25.66 -0.22
N PRO A 10 -4.76 26.08 -0.16
CA PRO A 10 -5.76 25.42 0.66
C PRO A 10 -6.20 24.09 -0.01
N MET A 11 -6.20 23.03 0.76
CA MET A 11 -6.44 21.63 0.34
C MET A 11 -7.91 21.27 0.03
N ASN A 12 -8.81 22.24 -0.24
CA ASN A 12 -10.23 21.88 -0.35
C ASN A 12 -11.03 22.86 -1.21
N GLN A 13 -10.84 22.84 -2.56
CA GLN A 13 -11.90 23.24 -3.52
C GLN A 13 -11.47 22.96 -4.95
N LEU A 14 -12.04 21.90 -5.56
CA LEU A 14 -11.99 21.66 -6.99
C LEU A 14 -13.16 22.43 -7.65
N THR A 15 -12.92 23.64 -8.04
CA THR A 15 -13.80 24.36 -8.98
C THR A 15 -13.20 24.20 -10.37
N VAL A 16 -13.98 23.61 -11.28
CA VAL A 16 -13.62 23.50 -12.72
C VAL A 16 -13.78 24.90 -13.32
N VAL A 17 -12.65 25.56 -13.61
CA VAL A 17 -12.64 26.79 -14.39
C VAL A 17 -12.40 26.43 -15.85
N SER A 18 -13.38 26.73 -16.72
CA SER A 18 -13.26 26.55 -18.17
C SER A 18 -12.33 27.61 -18.77
N PRO A 19 -11.32 27.22 -19.58
CA PRO A 19 -10.52 28.18 -20.33
C PRO A 19 -11.15 28.43 -21.72
N SER A 20 -11.44 29.67 -22.03
CA SER A 20 -11.86 30.12 -23.35
C SER A 20 -10.65 30.31 -24.29
N GLY A 21 -10.52 29.41 -25.27
CA GLY A 21 -9.55 29.50 -26.37
C GLY A 21 -9.67 28.29 -27.28
N LEU A 22 -10.10 28.47 -28.51
CA LEU A 22 -10.41 27.40 -29.49
C LEU A 22 -9.30 26.38 -29.79
N GLY A 23 -8.01 26.71 -29.60
CA GLY A 23 -6.88 25.77 -29.72
C GLY A 23 -6.63 24.96 -28.46
N LEU A 24 -6.75 25.56 -27.28
CA LEU A 24 -6.57 24.91 -26.00
C LEU A 24 -7.71 23.93 -25.66
N ALA A 25 -8.91 24.13 -26.22
CA ALA A 25 -10.05 23.25 -25.99
C ALA A 25 -9.92 21.89 -26.70
N GLN A 26 -9.32 21.84 -27.89
CA GLN A 26 -9.08 20.58 -28.59
C GLN A 26 -7.95 19.76 -27.95
N ASP A 27 -6.88 20.40 -27.52
CA ASP A 27 -5.77 19.73 -26.84
C ASP A 27 -6.19 19.24 -25.44
N SER A 28 -6.99 20.00 -24.70
CA SER A 28 -7.52 19.56 -23.40
C SER A 28 -8.47 18.37 -23.53
N SER A 29 -9.23 18.26 -24.64
CA SER A 29 -10.06 17.09 -24.93
C SER A 29 -9.21 15.84 -25.23
N ARG A 30 -8.13 15.99 -25.99
CA ARG A 30 -7.18 14.90 -26.29
C ARG A 30 -6.41 14.45 -25.05
N ASP A 31 -5.95 15.38 -24.23
CA ASP A 31 -5.31 15.09 -22.95
C ASP A 31 -6.25 14.31 -22.02
N ALA A 32 -7.50 14.75 -21.90
CA ALA A 32 -8.52 14.06 -21.11
C ALA A 32 -8.77 12.62 -21.61
N GLN A 33 -8.80 12.43 -22.93
CA GLN A 33 -8.95 11.11 -23.53
C GLN A 33 -7.73 10.22 -23.25
N LEU A 34 -6.50 10.74 -23.39
CA LEU A 34 -5.27 10.02 -23.05
C LEU A 34 -5.28 9.57 -21.60
N VAL A 35 -5.58 10.49 -20.66
CA VAL A 35 -5.65 10.19 -19.21
C VAL A 35 -6.72 9.14 -18.94
N HIS A 36 -7.89 9.23 -19.56
CA HIS A 36 -8.98 8.26 -19.40
C HIS A 36 -8.55 6.86 -19.85
N ILE A 37 -7.98 6.73 -21.05
CA ILE A 37 -7.50 5.44 -21.59
C ILE A 37 -6.40 4.89 -20.69
N TRP A 38 -5.41 5.72 -20.31
CA TRP A 38 -4.35 5.30 -19.41
C TRP A 38 -4.86 4.83 -18.05
N LEU A 39 -5.84 5.52 -17.45
CA LEU A 39 -6.45 5.10 -16.18
C LEU A 39 -7.21 3.78 -16.35
N SER A 40 -7.85 3.52 -17.50
CA SER A 40 -8.57 2.27 -17.78
C SER A 40 -7.63 1.05 -17.80
N THR A 41 -6.35 1.23 -18.16
CA THR A 41 -5.34 0.15 -18.09
C THR A 41 -5.01 -0.29 -16.64
N LYS A 42 -5.40 0.49 -15.64
CA LYS A 42 -5.13 0.15 -14.24
C LYS A 42 -6.27 -0.73 -13.69
N THR A 43 -5.94 -1.95 -13.29
CA THR A 43 -6.93 -2.95 -12.84
C THR A 43 -7.59 -2.60 -11.51
N SER A 44 -6.85 -1.96 -10.57
CA SER A 44 -7.36 -1.63 -9.23
C SER A 44 -8.08 -0.28 -9.22
N ARG A 45 -9.29 -0.25 -8.65
CA ARG A 45 -10.09 0.98 -8.44
C ARG A 45 -9.33 1.99 -7.59
N GLU A 46 -8.64 1.54 -6.55
CA GLU A 46 -7.84 2.37 -5.66
C GLU A 46 -6.65 2.99 -6.40
N THR A 47 -5.98 2.21 -7.24
CA THR A 47 -4.89 2.72 -8.10
C THR A 47 -5.41 3.77 -9.06
N ARG A 48 -6.55 3.54 -9.73
CA ARG A 48 -7.18 4.51 -10.63
C ARG A 48 -7.48 5.81 -9.90
N ARG A 49 -8.11 5.74 -8.72
CA ARG A 49 -8.45 6.91 -7.91
C ARG A 49 -7.20 7.69 -7.47
N ALA A 50 -6.17 7.00 -6.99
CA ALA A 50 -4.93 7.63 -6.56
C ALA A 50 -4.21 8.30 -7.73
N TYR A 51 -4.11 7.61 -8.87
CA TYR A 51 -3.45 8.13 -10.07
C TYR A 51 -4.21 9.30 -10.68
N ALA A 52 -5.54 9.23 -10.75
CA ALA A 52 -6.37 10.35 -11.21
C ALA A 52 -6.13 11.61 -10.37
N GLY A 53 -6.08 11.49 -9.04
CA GLY A 53 -5.79 12.62 -8.16
C GLY A 53 -4.38 13.20 -8.34
N GLU A 54 -3.37 12.35 -8.56
CA GLU A 54 -2.01 12.83 -8.81
C GLU A 54 -1.89 13.54 -10.18
N ILE A 55 -2.52 13.00 -11.23
CA ILE A 55 -2.49 13.63 -12.56
C ILE A 55 -3.28 14.93 -12.57
N ALA A 56 -4.46 14.98 -11.93
CA ALA A 56 -5.22 16.22 -11.81
C ALA A 56 -4.38 17.33 -11.16
N ARG A 57 -3.64 17.02 -10.10
CA ARG A 57 -2.72 17.96 -9.43
C ARG A 57 -1.60 18.42 -10.36
N PHE A 58 -1.02 17.50 -11.13
CA PHE A 58 0.02 17.82 -12.08
C PHE A 58 -0.49 18.72 -13.21
N LEU A 59 -1.66 18.43 -13.79
CA LEU A 59 -2.25 19.24 -14.87
C LEU A 59 -2.60 20.66 -14.41
N VAL A 60 -3.12 20.80 -13.18
CA VAL A 60 -3.36 22.10 -12.55
C VAL A 60 -2.05 22.89 -12.38
N PHE A 61 -0.97 22.22 -12.04
CA PHE A 61 0.36 22.86 -11.95
C PHE A 61 0.90 23.25 -13.31
N ALA A 62 0.86 22.34 -14.29
CA ALA A 62 1.48 22.55 -15.59
C ALA A 62 0.77 23.63 -16.44
N GLN A 63 -0.55 23.77 -16.32
CA GLN A 63 -1.40 24.74 -17.03
C GLN A 63 -1.16 24.79 -18.56
N LYS A 64 -0.74 23.68 -19.15
CA LYS A 64 -0.48 23.50 -20.58
C LYS A 64 -0.82 22.08 -21.02
N PRO A 65 -1.03 21.83 -22.34
CA PRO A 65 -1.23 20.50 -22.86
C PRO A 65 -0.07 19.55 -22.52
N ILE A 66 -0.38 18.26 -22.32
CA ILE A 66 0.62 17.23 -21.96
C ILE A 66 1.74 17.15 -23.03
N ALA A 67 1.39 17.36 -24.30
CA ALA A 67 2.35 17.37 -25.41
C ALA A 67 3.38 18.52 -25.35
N GLN A 68 3.08 19.58 -24.59
CA GLN A 68 3.96 20.75 -24.43
C GLN A 68 4.76 20.71 -23.10
N VAL A 69 4.56 19.67 -22.30
CA VAL A 69 5.31 19.50 -21.06
C VAL A 69 6.78 19.23 -21.34
N THR A 70 7.65 20.01 -20.73
CA THR A 70 9.11 19.93 -20.87
C THR A 70 9.77 19.27 -19.65
N LEU A 71 11.04 18.92 -19.75
CA LEU A 71 11.82 18.43 -18.61
C LEU A 71 11.90 19.50 -17.51
N ALA A 72 12.03 20.78 -17.89
CA ALA A 72 12.07 21.89 -16.92
C ALA A 72 10.77 21.97 -16.09
N ASP A 73 9.61 21.79 -16.71
CA ASP A 73 8.33 21.75 -15.99
C ASP A 73 8.30 20.62 -14.96
N LEU A 74 8.82 19.45 -15.32
CA LEU A 74 8.87 18.31 -14.38
C LEU A 74 9.86 18.55 -13.24
N GLN A 75 10.95 19.25 -13.47
CA GLN A 75 11.90 19.64 -12.42
C GLN A 75 11.27 20.65 -11.47
N VAL A 76 10.63 21.71 -12.00
CA VAL A 76 9.92 22.71 -11.18
C VAL A 76 8.79 22.05 -10.38
N TYR A 77 8.05 21.10 -10.98
CA TYR A 77 7.03 20.34 -10.26
C TYR A 77 7.62 19.52 -9.12
N ALA A 78 8.75 18.83 -9.37
CA ALA A 78 9.45 18.05 -8.35
C ALA A 78 9.93 18.92 -7.18
N ASP A 79 10.45 20.11 -7.48
CA ASP A 79 10.89 21.06 -6.45
C ASP A 79 9.72 21.66 -5.69
N GLY A 80 8.61 21.97 -6.36
CA GLY A 80 7.36 22.41 -5.72
C GLY A 80 6.79 21.37 -4.76
N LEU A 81 6.83 20.08 -5.12
CA LEU A 81 6.44 19.00 -4.22
C LEU A 81 7.32 18.92 -2.95
N ALA A 82 8.60 19.22 -3.09
CA ALA A 82 9.55 19.24 -1.97
C ALA A 82 9.33 20.44 -1.06
N GLN A 83 9.20 21.64 -1.64
CA GLN A 83 8.93 22.88 -0.91
C GLN A 83 7.59 22.83 -0.19
N GLY A 84 6.58 22.14 -0.75
CA GLY A 84 5.31 21.87 -0.10
C GLY A 84 5.36 20.90 1.08
N GLY A 85 6.54 20.48 1.52
CA GLY A 85 6.74 19.64 2.72
C GLY A 85 6.31 18.18 2.55
N LEU A 86 6.06 17.70 1.33
CA LEU A 86 5.73 16.31 1.12
C LEU A 86 6.92 15.40 1.44
N LYS A 87 6.63 14.25 2.05
CA LYS A 87 7.66 13.20 2.27
C LYS A 87 8.20 12.68 0.93
N ILE A 88 9.50 12.36 0.86
CA ILE A 88 10.18 11.85 -0.34
C ILE A 88 9.39 10.72 -1.02
N ALA A 89 8.85 9.77 -0.25
CA ALA A 89 8.03 8.69 -0.80
C ALA A 89 6.76 9.19 -1.52
N SER A 90 6.14 10.27 -1.04
CA SER A 90 4.97 10.89 -1.68
C SER A 90 5.36 11.67 -2.94
N GLN A 91 6.49 12.40 -2.89
CA GLN A 91 7.08 13.07 -4.06
C GLN A 91 7.38 12.05 -5.17
N ASN A 92 8.10 10.97 -4.83
CA ASN A 92 8.44 9.90 -5.77
C ASN A 92 7.19 9.23 -6.36
N ARG A 93 6.14 9.03 -5.56
CA ARG A 93 4.87 8.48 -6.05
C ARG A 93 4.22 9.42 -7.06
N ALA A 94 4.13 10.70 -6.78
CA ALA A 94 3.56 11.70 -7.70
C ALA A 94 4.35 11.71 -9.02
N LEU A 95 5.67 11.83 -8.95
CA LEU A 95 6.54 11.80 -10.13
C LEU A 95 6.44 10.49 -10.92
N THR A 96 6.42 9.34 -10.25
CA THR A 96 6.26 8.02 -10.91
C THR A 96 4.91 7.94 -11.63
N THR A 97 3.85 8.53 -11.08
CA THR A 97 2.53 8.57 -11.72
C THR A 97 2.57 9.41 -13.00
N VAL A 98 3.17 10.60 -12.96
CA VAL A 98 3.36 11.45 -14.14
C VAL A 98 4.24 10.76 -15.19
N LYS A 99 5.37 10.20 -14.79
CA LYS A 99 6.25 9.42 -15.69
C LYS A 99 5.50 8.28 -16.37
N SER A 100 4.64 7.57 -15.64
CA SER A 100 3.84 6.47 -16.20
C SER A 100 2.82 6.95 -17.24
N LEU A 101 2.23 8.13 -17.05
CA LEU A 101 1.35 8.73 -18.06
C LEU A 101 2.13 9.15 -19.32
N LEU A 102 3.29 9.80 -19.14
CA LEU A 102 4.13 10.24 -20.26
C LEU A 102 4.69 9.04 -21.06
N SER A 103 5.08 7.95 -20.38
CA SER A 103 5.47 6.70 -21.05
C SER A 103 4.33 6.14 -21.88
N PHE A 104 3.13 6.07 -21.31
CA PHE A 104 1.94 5.61 -22.05
C PHE A 104 1.62 6.51 -23.23
N GLY A 105 1.75 7.83 -23.07
CA GLY A 105 1.57 8.78 -24.19
C GLY A 105 2.56 8.55 -25.35
N GLN A 106 3.83 8.22 -25.02
CA GLN A 106 4.82 7.86 -26.03
C GLN A 106 4.50 6.50 -26.69
N GLU A 107 4.21 5.48 -25.88
CA GLU A 107 3.88 4.12 -26.35
C GLU A 107 2.67 4.10 -27.31
N THR A 108 1.72 5.03 -27.10
CA THR A 108 0.51 5.15 -27.92
C THR A 108 0.64 6.15 -29.09
N GLY A 109 1.82 6.74 -29.28
CA GLY A 109 2.08 7.74 -30.34
C GLY A 109 1.47 9.11 -30.06
N TYR A 110 0.92 9.35 -28.87
CA TYR A 110 0.41 10.67 -28.48
C TYR A 110 1.55 11.68 -28.27
N LEU A 111 2.67 11.22 -27.72
CA LEU A 111 3.88 12.01 -27.51
C LEU A 111 5.01 11.52 -28.44
N PRO A 112 5.73 12.42 -29.11
CA PRO A 112 6.87 12.02 -29.96
C PRO A 112 8.04 11.45 -29.13
N PHE A 113 8.19 11.87 -27.88
CA PHE A 113 9.21 11.40 -26.96
C PHE A 113 8.76 11.57 -25.49
N ASN A 114 9.40 10.84 -24.58
CA ASN A 114 9.07 10.85 -23.16
C ASN A 114 10.07 11.68 -22.35
N VAL A 115 9.75 12.95 -22.09
CA VAL A 115 10.54 13.83 -21.24
C VAL A 115 10.65 13.33 -19.79
N GLY A 116 9.67 12.56 -19.33
CA GLY A 116 9.67 11.97 -17.99
C GLY A 116 10.73 10.89 -17.79
N ALA A 117 11.28 10.31 -18.86
CA ALA A 117 12.33 9.30 -18.76
C ALA A 117 13.58 9.85 -18.05
N ALA A 118 13.96 11.09 -18.34
CA ALA A 118 15.12 11.77 -17.77
C ALA A 118 14.97 12.17 -16.29
N VAL A 119 13.73 12.19 -15.75
CA VAL A 119 13.50 12.59 -14.36
C VAL A 119 13.98 11.50 -13.41
N LYS A 120 14.94 11.83 -12.56
CA LYS A 120 15.45 10.94 -11.49
C LYS A 120 14.60 11.10 -10.24
N LEU A 121 14.22 9.97 -9.65
CA LEU A 121 13.54 9.96 -8.36
C LEU A 121 14.54 10.20 -7.23
N ARG A 122 14.11 10.87 -6.17
CA ARG A 122 14.97 11.12 -5.01
C ARG A 122 15.19 9.81 -4.24
N PRO A 123 16.41 9.53 -3.77
CA PRO A 123 16.67 8.36 -2.94
C PRO A 123 15.83 8.45 -1.65
N ASN A 124 15.13 7.39 -1.33
CA ASN A 124 14.30 7.29 -0.13
C ASN A 124 14.99 6.37 0.87
N ARG A 125 15.19 6.84 2.09
CA ARG A 125 15.76 6.00 3.16
C ARG A 125 14.85 4.82 3.43
N ASP A 126 15.44 3.63 3.52
CA ASP A 126 14.69 2.45 3.97
C ASP A 126 14.48 2.53 5.48
N CYS A 127 13.22 2.68 5.87
CA CYS A 127 12.80 2.72 7.27
C CYS A 127 12.12 1.41 7.67
N LEU A 128 12.42 0.28 7.00
CA LEU A 128 11.76 -1.00 7.28
C LEU A 128 12.02 -1.45 8.72
N ALA A 129 13.27 -1.39 9.18
CA ALA A 129 13.64 -1.76 10.55
C ALA A 129 12.80 -1.04 11.62
N GLN A 130 12.53 0.25 11.43
CA GLN A 130 11.72 1.05 12.35
C GLN A 130 10.23 0.67 12.37
N ARG A 131 9.77 -0.11 11.38
CA ARG A 131 8.38 -0.56 11.24
C ARG A 131 8.18 -2.02 11.61
N ILE A 132 9.20 -2.70 12.04
CA ILE A 132 9.10 -4.06 12.58
C ILE A 132 8.85 -3.91 14.08
N LEU A 133 7.68 -4.41 14.52
CA LEU A 133 7.35 -4.48 15.95
C LEU A 133 8.13 -5.64 16.59
N GLU A 134 8.52 -5.47 17.85
CA GLU A 134 9.02 -6.57 18.65
C GLU A 134 7.93 -7.60 18.95
N GLU A 135 8.29 -8.86 19.21
CA GLU A 135 7.30 -9.89 19.56
C GLU A 135 6.47 -9.51 20.78
N SER A 136 7.09 -8.88 21.78
CA SER A 136 6.40 -8.36 22.95
C SER A 136 5.42 -7.24 22.63
N GLU A 137 5.78 -6.35 21.68
CA GLU A 137 4.87 -5.29 21.19
C GLU A 137 3.67 -5.90 20.43
N VAL A 138 3.92 -6.92 19.61
CA VAL A 138 2.84 -7.65 18.89
C VAL A 138 1.93 -8.36 19.89
N ALA A 139 2.46 -9.01 20.92
CA ALA A 139 1.68 -9.68 21.96
C ALA A 139 0.78 -8.68 22.70
N LYS A 140 1.35 -7.56 23.19
CA LYS A 140 0.59 -6.46 23.82
C LYS A 140 -0.50 -5.90 22.92
N LEU A 141 -0.22 -5.72 21.62
CA LEU A 141 -1.18 -5.22 20.67
C LEU A 141 -2.35 -6.17 20.46
N ILE A 142 -2.09 -7.49 20.34
CA ILE A 142 -3.13 -8.52 20.22
C ILE A 142 -3.99 -8.55 21.49
N GLU A 143 -3.37 -8.49 22.66
CA GLU A 143 -4.05 -8.54 23.96
C GLU A 143 -4.90 -7.28 24.21
N ALA A 144 -4.40 -6.12 23.84
CA ALA A 144 -5.13 -4.85 23.95
C ALA A 144 -6.31 -4.72 22.99
N ALA A 145 -6.36 -5.52 21.91
CA ALA A 145 -7.52 -5.54 21.04
C ALA A 145 -8.75 -6.06 21.78
N PRO A 146 -9.95 -5.49 21.50
CA PRO A 146 -11.20 -5.98 22.09
C PRO A 146 -11.39 -7.48 21.84
N ASP A 147 -11.97 -8.17 22.82
CA ASP A 147 -12.27 -9.61 22.72
C ASP A 147 -13.14 -9.96 21.51
N GLY A 148 -13.09 -11.25 21.11
CA GLY A 148 -13.81 -11.77 19.97
C GLY A 148 -13.20 -11.33 18.63
N ARG A 149 -14.04 -10.83 17.72
CA ARG A 149 -13.67 -10.53 16.32
C ARG A 149 -12.40 -9.71 16.16
N ASP A 150 -12.25 -8.62 16.90
CA ASP A 150 -11.16 -7.66 16.67
C ASP A 150 -9.80 -8.23 17.13
N ARG A 151 -9.78 -8.99 18.23
CA ARG A 151 -8.57 -9.70 18.70
C ARG A 151 -8.15 -10.79 17.70
N VAL A 152 -9.09 -11.58 17.21
CA VAL A 152 -8.84 -12.62 16.20
C VAL A 152 -8.33 -11.98 14.90
N LEU A 153 -8.92 -10.86 14.49
CA LEU A 153 -8.50 -10.09 13.31
C LEU A 153 -7.03 -9.65 13.42
N VAL A 154 -6.66 -9.01 14.52
CA VAL A 154 -5.29 -8.52 14.74
C VAL A 154 -4.31 -9.69 14.77
N LYS A 155 -4.68 -10.77 15.46
CA LYS A 155 -3.87 -11.98 15.53
C LYS A 155 -3.69 -12.62 14.16
N LEU A 156 -4.76 -12.73 13.37
CA LEU A 156 -4.70 -13.32 12.03
C LEU A 156 -3.82 -12.50 11.09
N LEU A 157 -3.89 -11.15 11.14
CA LEU A 157 -2.97 -10.28 10.38
C LEU A 157 -1.50 -10.60 10.64
N TYR A 158 -1.16 -10.83 11.91
CA TYR A 158 0.22 -11.17 12.29
C TYR A 158 0.61 -12.58 11.87
N VAL A 159 -0.18 -13.60 12.26
CA VAL A 159 0.23 -15.00 12.07
C VAL A 159 0.16 -15.48 10.63
N SER A 160 -0.64 -14.81 9.78
CA SER A 160 -0.76 -15.14 8.36
C SER A 160 -0.02 -14.17 7.43
N GLY A 161 0.35 -13.00 7.93
CA GLY A 161 1.00 -11.96 7.13
C GLY A 161 0.17 -11.43 5.96
N VAL A 162 -1.15 -11.65 5.93
CA VAL A 162 -2.04 -11.18 4.86
C VAL A 162 -2.13 -9.66 4.81
N ARG A 163 -2.42 -9.11 3.64
CA ARG A 163 -2.72 -7.68 3.48
C ARG A 163 -4.11 -7.36 4.04
N ALA A 164 -4.31 -6.13 4.51
CA ALA A 164 -5.62 -5.71 5.02
C ALA A 164 -6.77 -5.96 4.01
N GLY A 165 -6.55 -5.68 2.73
CA GLY A 165 -7.56 -5.94 1.69
C GLY A 165 -7.83 -7.43 1.47
N GLU A 166 -6.81 -8.28 1.57
CA GLU A 166 -6.94 -9.72 1.49
C GLU A 166 -7.73 -10.26 2.69
N LEU A 167 -7.42 -9.78 3.90
CA LEU A 167 -8.16 -10.12 5.10
C LEU A 167 -9.64 -9.73 5.01
N CYS A 168 -9.93 -8.53 4.52
CA CYS A 168 -11.31 -8.09 4.31
C CYS A 168 -12.07 -9.01 3.36
N GLY A 169 -11.41 -9.53 2.32
CA GLY A 169 -12.02 -10.40 1.30
C GLY A 169 -12.25 -11.84 1.73
N LEU A 170 -11.70 -12.29 2.87
CA LEU A 170 -11.83 -13.68 3.32
C LEU A 170 -13.28 -14.02 3.66
N LYS A 171 -13.73 -15.15 3.14
CA LYS A 171 -15.04 -15.77 3.43
C LYS A 171 -14.85 -17.09 4.17
N TRP A 172 -15.89 -17.60 4.79
CA TRP A 172 -15.82 -18.88 5.48
C TRP A 172 -15.56 -20.06 4.55
N CYS A 173 -15.96 -20.00 3.28
CA CYS A 173 -15.59 -21.02 2.28
C CYS A 173 -14.09 -21.05 1.96
N ASP A 174 -13.35 -19.98 2.27
CA ASP A 174 -11.91 -19.91 2.08
C ASP A 174 -11.13 -20.49 3.28
N ALA A 175 -11.83 -20.79 4.38
CA ALA A 175 -11.27 -21.31 5.62
C ALA A 175 -11.68 -22.77 5.81
N LEU A 176 -10.74 -23.67 5.65
CA LEU A 176 -10.98 -25.12 5.68
C LEU A 176 -10.20 -25.78 6.82
N PRO A 177 -10.80 -26.80 7.49
CA PRO A 177 -10.09 -27.57 8.49
C PRO A 177 -8.97 -28.40 7.87
N ARG A 178 -7.94 -28.68 8.66
CA ARG A 178 -6.86 -29.61 8.37
C ARG A 178 -6.73 -30.58 9.54
N GLN A 179 -5.99 -31.67 9.33
CA GLN A 179 -5.74 -32.69 10.36
C GLN A 179 -5.24 -32.03 11.68
N GLU A 180 -4.33 -31.07 11.57
CA GLU A 180 -3.83 -30.27 12.69
C GLU A 180 -4.10 -28.79 12.45
N GLY A 181 -5.26 -28.30 12.90
CA GLY A 181 -5.63 -26.90 12.77
C GLY A 181 -6.48 -26.57 11.54
N GLY A 182 -6.07 -25.64 10.71
CA GLY A 182 -6.80 -25.25 9.53
C GLY A 182 -5.96 -24.52 8.50
N GLN A 183 -6.61 -24.07 7.45
CA GLN A 183 -6.00 -23.24 6.41
C GLN A 183 -6.91 -22.12 5.99
N ILE A 184 -6.34 -21.07 5.46
CA ILE A 184 -7.05 -20.03 4.71
C ILE A 184 -6.48 -19.92 3.29
N THR A 185 -7.38 -19.77 2.32
CA THR A 185 -7.03 -19.48 0.93
C THR A 185 -7.19 -17.99 0.69
N VAL A 186 -6.13 -17.35 0.23
CA VAL A 186 -6.05 -15.89 0.07
C VAL A 186 -5.93 -15.55 -1.41
N PHE A 187 -6.79 -14.65 -1.87
CA PHE A 187 -6.79 -14.14 -3.23
C PHE A 187 -5.99 -12.84 -3.30
N GLY A 188 -4.86 -12.90 -3.97
CA GLY A 188 -3.93 -11.77 -4.12
C GLY A 188 -4.15 -10.98 -5.41
N LYS A 189 -3.33 -9.93 -5.58
CA LYS A 189 -3.32 -9.11 -6.79
C LYS A 189 -2.97 -9.96 -8.03
N GLY A 190 -3.72 -9.75 -9.13
CA GLY A 190 -3.50 -10.46 -10.38
C GLY A 190 -4.05 -11.90 -10.41
N GLY A 191 -5.05 -12.22 -9.58
CA GLY A 191 -5.70 -13.53 -9.56
C GLY A 191 -4.86 -14.65 -8.90
N LYS A 192 -3.69 -14.32 -8.35
CA LYS A 192 -2.83 -15.31 -7.68
C LYS A 192 -3.44 -15.72 -6.35
N THR A 193 -3.60 -17.02 -6.14
CA THR A 193 -4.06 -17.59 -4.88
C THR A 193 -2.89 -18.18 -4.10
N ARG A 194 -3.01 -18.19 -2.78
CA ARG A 194 -2.10 -18.91 -1.90
C ARG A 194 -2.82 -19.44 -0.67
N THR A 195 -2.40 -20.56 -0.19
CA THR A 195 -2.91 -21.20 1.02
C THR A 195 -1.96 -20.95 2.18
N ILE A 196 -2.51 -20.55 3.33
CA ILE A 196 -1.76 -20.31 4.56
C ILE A 196 -2.29 -21.25 5.63
N LEU A 197 -1.40 -22.04 6.23
CA LEU A 197 -1.75 -22.96 7.31
C LEU A 197 -1.87 -22.20 8.63
N LEU A 198 -2.85 -22.59 9.44
CA LEU A 198 -3.08 -22.03 10.76
C LEU A 198 -2.90 -23.12 11.81
N LYS A 199 -2.08 -22.86 12.82
CA LYS A 199 -1.89 -23.76 13.98
C LYS A 199 -3.22 -23.98 14.71
N PRO A 200 -3.40 -25.14 15.40
CA PRO A 200 -4.67 -25.50 16.06
C PRO A 200 -5.28 -24.39 16.92
N LYS A 201 -4.47 -23.77 17.77
CA LYS A 201 -4.94 -22.67 18.67
C LYS A 201 -5.45 -21.44 17.88
N VAL A 202 -4.82 -21.09 16.75
CA VAL A 202 -5.25 -19.96 15.90
C VAL A 202 -6.52 -20.33 15.15
N TRP A 203 -6.60 -21.57 14.68
CA TRP A 203 -7.78 -22.08 13.99
C TRP A 203 -9.02 -22.08 14.90
N GLN A 204 -8.88 -22.59 16.13
CA GLN A 204 -9.98 -22.57 17.11
C GLN A 204 -10.43 -21.14 17.43
N GLN A 205 -9.49 -20.20 17.58
CA GLN A 205 -9.83 -18.79 17.78
C GLN A 205 -10.54 -18.19 16.56
N LEU A 206 -10.17 -18.60 15.34
CA LEU A 206 -10.88 -18.18 14.14
C LEU A 206 -12.31 -18.74 14.14
N LEU A 207 -12.49 -20.01 14.47
CA LEU A 207 -13.81 -20.65 14.53
C LEU A 207 -14.71 -20.05 15.62
N SER A 208 -14.15 -19.58 16.75
CA SER A 208 -14.95 -18.99 17.82
C SER A 208 -15.70 -17.71 17.41
N VAL A 209 -15.29 -17.06 16.32
CA VAL A 209 -15.99 -15.87 15.79
C VAL A 209 -16.93 -16.18 14.63
N LYS A 210 -17.11 -17.46 14.27
CA LYS A 210 -17.97 -17.87 13.17
C LYS A 210 -19.46 -17.68 13.48
N GLY A 211 -19.89 -18.07 14.69
CA GLY A 211 -21.30 -18.05 15.04
C GLY A 211 -22.17 -18.79 14.01
N ALA A 212 -23.30 -18.20 13.64
CA ALA A 212 -24.22 -18.71 12.63
C ALA A 212 -23.86 -18.30 11.18
N ALA A 213 -22.65 -17.82 10.91
CA ALA A 213 -22.26 -17.39 9.57
C ALA A 213 -22.19 -18.55 8.58
N SER A 214 -22.73 -18.33 7.38
CA SER A 214 -22.69 -19.27 6.26
C SER A 214 -21.33 -19.29 5.56
N ALA A 215 -21.13 -20.26 4.68
CA ALA A 215 -19.88 -20.39 3.91
C ALA A 215 -19.56 -19.15 3.04
N VAL A 216 -20.57 -18.48 2.53
CA VAL A 216 -20.41 -17.30 1.65
C VAL A 216 -20.24 -15.98 2.41
N ASP A 217 -20.47 -15.98 3.72
CA ASP A 217 -20.31 -14.80 4.56
C ASP A 217 -18.82 -14.45 4.75
N SER A 218 -18.55 -13.15 4.87
CA SER A 218 -17.21 -12.67 5.22
C SER A 218 -16.82 -13.12 6.62
N ILE A 219 -15.59 -13.55 6.83
CA ILE A 219 -15.05 -13.93 8.14
C ILE A 219 -15.12 -12.74 9.11
N PHE A 220 -14.75 -11.57 8.64
CA PHE A 220 -14.78 -10.33 9.43
C PHE A 220 -15.85 -9.39 8.89
N ARG A 221 -16.98 -9.33 9.60
CA ARG A 221 -18.14 -8.49 9.25
C ARG A 221 -18.06 -7.15 9.97
N SER A 222 -18.55 -6.09 9.32
CA SER A 222 -18.71 -4.78 9.94
C SER A 222 -19.78 -4.84 11.04
N ARG A 223 -19.57 -4.14 12.16
CA ARG A 223 -20.60 -3.96 13.20
C ARG A 223 -21.74 -3.07 12.71
N ASN A 224 -21.47 -2.19 11.76
CA ASN A 224 -22.46 -1.30 11.15
C ASN A 224 -22.96 -1.93 9.85
N GLY A 225 -24.18 -2.43 9.82
CA GLY A 225 -24.83 -2.97 8.64
C GLY A 225 -24.42 -4.39 8.23
N GLY A 226 -23.57 -5.11 9.01
CA GLY A 226 -23.30 -6.54 8.81
C GLY A 226 -22.52 -6.93 7.55
N GLY A 227 -22.17 -5.98 6.67
CA GLY A 227 -21.39 -6.23 5.47
C GLY A 227 -19.91 -6.50 5.73
N GLN A 228 -19.15 -6.73 4.67
CA GLN A 228 -17.70 -6.93 4.72
C GLN A 228 -16.99 -5.71 5.34
N LEU A 229 -15.95 -5.95 6.16
CA LEU A 229 -15.06 -4.87 6.62
C LEU A 229 -14.31 -4.24 5.43
N ASP A 230 -14.09 -2.94 5.50
CA ASP A 230 -13.16 -2.25 4.63
C ASP A 230 -11.76 -2.09 5.26
N THR A 231 -10.77 -1.76 4.43
CA THR A 231 -9.38 -1.60 4.87
C THR A 231 -9.18 -0.43 5.83
N SER A 232 -10.06 0.57 5.81
CA SER A 232 -9.98 1.72 6.72
C SER A 232 -10.48 1.35 8.11
N GLN A 233 -11.49 0.49 8.18
CA GLN A 233 -11.97 -0.10 9.44
C GLN A 233 -10.89 -0.97 10.07
N VAL A 234 -10.23 -1.85 9.28
CA VAL A 234 -9.11 -2.67 9.76
C VAL A 234 -7.97 -1.78 10.30
N ARG A 235 -7.63 -0.71 9.60
CA ARG A 235 -6.63 0.26 10.09
C ARG A 235 -7.03 0.90 11.41
N ARG A 236 -8.30 1.29 11.57
CA ARG A 236 -8.81 1.87 12.82
C ARG A 236 -8.72 0.88 13.98
N ILE A 237 -9.09 -0.39 13.76
CA ILE A 237 -8.99 -1.46 14.76
C ILE A 237 -7.54 -1.64 15.22
N VAL A 238 -6.60 -1.80 14.29
CA VAL A 238 -5.17 -1.97 14.59
C VAL A 238 -4.61 -0.74 15.32
N TYR A 239 -4.95 0.46 14.85
CA TYR A 239 -4.49 1.70 15.47
C TYR A 239 -5.03 1.88 16.90
N ALA A 240 -6.31 1.60 17.12
CA ALA A 240 -6.93 1.67 18.44
C ALA A 240 -6.31 0.65 19.41
N ALA A 241 -6.07 -0.59 18.95
CA ALA A 241 -5.38 -1.61 19.73
C ALA A 241 -3.95 -1.19 20.09
N ALA A 242 -3.20 -0.62 19.16
CA ALA A 242 -1.84 -0.15 19.40
C ALA A 242 -1.81 0.98 20.43
N ARG A 243 -2.72 1.95 20.34
CA ARG A 243 -2.82 3.01 21.36
C ARG A 243 -3.16 2.45 22.76
N LYS A 244 -4.10 1.51 22.83
CA LYS A 244 -4.48 0.86 24.09
C LYS A 244 -3.34 0.02 24.67
N ALA A 245 -2.46 -0.53 23.81
CA ALA A 245 -1.25 -1.24 24.20
C ALA A 245 -0.10 -0.32 24.65
N GLY A 246 -0.29 1.01 24.64
CA GLY A 246 0.75 1.99 24.97
C GLY A 246 1.83 2.15 23.90
N LEU A 247 1.57 1.74 22.66
CA LEU A 247 2.52 1.93 21.56
C LEU A 247 2.39 3.35 20.99
N GLU A 248 3.41 4.17 21.18
CA GLU A 248 3.45 5.56 20.65
C GLU A 248 3.55 5.62 19.13
N LYS A 249 3.98 4.53 18.50
CA LYS A 249 4.13 4.41 17.04
C LYS A 249 2.77 4.35 16.34
N LYS A 250 2.65 4.97 15.16
CA LYS A 250 1.45 4.87 14.31
C LYS A 250 1.38 3.51 13.62
N VAL A 251 1.09 2.47 14.38
CA VAL A 251 1.02 1.09 13.88
C VAL A 251 -0.12 0.93 12.87
N SER A 252 0.17 0.22 11.78
CA SER A 252 -0.79 -0.12 10.74
C SER A 252 -0.78 -1.63 10.47
N PRO A 253 -1.77 -2.19 9.76
CA PRO A 253 -1.78 -3.61 9.38
C PRO A 253 -0.49 -4.07 8.67
N HIS A 254 0.16 -3.18 7.92
CA HIS A 254 1.45 -3.49 7.27
C HIS A 254 2.58 -3.76 8.26
N TRP A 255 2.56 -3.15 9.44
CA TRP A 255 3.58 -3.39 10.47
C TRP A 255 3.48 -4.82 11.02
N LEU A 256 2.27 -5.34 11.20
CA LEU A 256 2.07 -6.74 11.59
C LEU A 256 2.58 -7.72 10.53
N ARG A 257 2.40 -7.38 9.25
CA ARG A 257 2.96 -8.17 8.15
C ARG A 257 4.49 -8.06 8.09
N HIS A 258 5.07 -6.90 8.39
CA HIS A 258 6.51 -6.73 8.51
C HIS A 258 7.07 -7.57 9.67
N ALA A 259 6.42 -7.51 10.83
CA ALA A 259 6.76 -8.33 11.99
C ALA A 259 6.66 -9.82 11.69
N HIS A 260 5.59 -10.29 11.01
CA HIS A 260 5.48 -11.67 10.55
C HIS A 260 6.69 -12.11 9.72
N ALA A 261 7.07 -11.30 8.72
CA ALA A 261 8.18 -11.65 7.84
C ALA A 261 9.51 -11.73 8.59
N SER A 262 9.81 -10.71 9.42
CA SER A 262 11.05 -10.63 10.18
C SER A 262 11.15 -11.77 11.20
N HIS A 263 10.13 -11.93 12.04
CA HIS A 263 10.13 -12.97 13.08
C HIS A 263 10.15 -14.39 12.52
N ALA A 264 9.53 -14.63 11.35
CA ALA A 264 9.63 -15.93 10.69
C ALA A 264 11.06 -16.22 10.22
N LEU A 265 11.74 -15.23 9.63
CA LEU A 265 13.13 -15.35 9.18
C LEU A 265 14.11 -15.46 10.37
N GLU A 266 13.92 -14.67 11.42
CA GLU A 266 14.68 -14.75 12.68
C GLU A 266 14.59 -16.14 13.34
N ARG A 267 13.48 -16.87 13.09
CA ARG A 267 13.26 -18.25 13.50
C ARG A 267 13.67 -19.28 12.44
N ALA A 268 14.56 -18.90 11.55
CA ALA A 268 15.12 -19.72 10.50
C ALA A 268 14.10 -20.34 9.52
N ALA A 269 12.92 -19.71 9.35
CA ALA A 269 11.99 -20.11 8.30
C ALA A 269 12.64 -19.90 6.91
N PRO A 270 12.59 -20.88 6.01
CA PRO A 270 13.15 -20.72 4.67
C PRO A 270 12.55 -19.50 3.95
N ILE A 271 13.41 -18.65 3.38
CA ILE A 271 12.99 -17.38 2.76
C ILE A 271 11.93 -17.57 1.66
N HIS A 272 12.03 -18.67 0.88
CA HIS A 272 11.04 -19.00 -0.16
C HIS A 272 9.66 -19.33 0.45
N LEU A 273 9.62 -19.94 1.63
CA LEU A 273 8.37 -20.20 2.35
C LEU A 273 7.74 -18.90 2.85
N VAL A 274 8.54 -18.00 3.41
CA VAL A 274 8.07 -16.66 3.82
C VAL A 274 7.59 -15.87 2.62
N GLN A 275 8.33 -15.91 1.49
CA GLN A 275 7.91 -15.29 0.22
C GLN A 275 6.55 -15.82 -0.25
N ALA A 276 6.38 -17.14 -0.28
CA ALA A 276 5.14 -17.79 -0.70
C ALA A 276 3.96 -17.40 0.21
N THR A 277 4.16 -17.46 1.54
CA THR A 277 3.14 -17.09 2.53
C THR A 277 2.71 -15.63 2.35
N LEU A 278 3.65 -14.73 2.15
CA LEU A 278 3.36 -13.32 1.94
C LEU A 278 2.81 -13.03 0.53
N GLY A 279 3.06 -13.88 -0.44
CA GLY A 279 2.72 -13.63 -1.85
C GLY A 279 3.51 -12.46 -2.43
N HIS A 280 4.83 -12.42 -2.20
CA HIS A 280 5.73 -11.47 -2.83
C HIS A 280 6.11 -11.97 -4.22
N ALA A 281 5.94 -11.10 -5.22
CA ALA A 281 6.28 -11.43 -6.61
C ALA A 281 7.80 -11.61 -6.83
N SER A 282 8.63 -10.96 -5.99
CA SER A 282 10.09 -11.03 -6.07
C SER A 282 10.69 -11.44 -4.73
N LEU A 283 11.72 -12.28 -4.80
CA LEU A 283 12.51 -12.69 -3.63
C LEU A 283 13.22 -11.49 -2.98
N SER A 284 13.64 -10.50 -3.78
CA SER A 284 14.27 -9.27 -3.29
C SER A 284 13.38 -8.50 -2.30
N THR A 285 12.06 -8.56 -2.49
CA THR A 285 11.11 -7.93 -1.55
C THR A 285 11.14 -8.62 -0.18
N THR A 286 11.31 -9.94 -0.14
CA THR A 286 11.43 -10.70 1.10
C THR A 286 12.84 -10.59 1.69
N GLY A 287 13.87 -10.57 0.85
CA GLY A 287 15.28 -10.42 1.26
C GLY A 287 15.56 -9.15 2.05
N ARG A 288 14.78 -8.08 1.85
CA ARG A 288 14.91 -6.86 2.65
C ARG A 288 14.75 -7.07 4.16
N TYR A 289 14.01 -8.09 4.57
CA TYR A 289 13.83 -8.39 6.01
C TYR A 289 15.07 -9.04 6.63
N LEU A 290 15.88 -9.78 5.86
CA LEU A 290 17.16 -10.32 6.33
C LEU A 290 18.15 -9.22 6.73
N HIS A 291 18.09 -8.07 6.02
CA HIS A 291 18.98 -6.93 6.29
C HIS A 291 18.37 -5.92 7.27
N ALA A 292 17.06 -5.97 7.50
CA ALA A 292 16.39 -5.01 8.38
C ALA A 292 16.70 -5.25 9.85
N ARG A 293 16.89 -6.52 10.24
CA ARG A 293 17.28 -6.97 11.60
C ARG A 293 18.25 -8.14 11.46
N PRO A 294 19.52 -7.87 11.24
CA PRO A 294 20.51 -8.93 11.16
C PRO A 294 20.66 -9.59 12.54
N THR A 295 20.60 -10.91 12.58
CA THR A 295 20.92 -11.73 13.76
C THR A 295 22.41 -12.01 13.85
N GLU A 296 23.14 -11.82 12.73
CA GLU A 296 24.58 -12.01 12.62
C GLU A 296 25.21 -10.84 11.85
N SER A 297 26.45 -10.54 12.17
CA SER A 297 27.26 -9.56 11.46
C SER A 297 28.65 -10.13 11.18
N SER A 298 29.26 -9.74 10.07
CA SER A 298 30.64 -10.11 9.78
C SER A 298 31.63 -9.66 10.84
N SER A 299 31.27 -8.64 11.65
CA SER A 299 32.07 -8.22 12.81
C SER A 299 32.25 -9.31 13.86
N PHE A 300 31.31 -10.26 13.96
CA PHE A 300 31.40 -11.37 14.91
C PHE A 300 32.47 -12.41 14.55
N TYR A 301 32.99 -12.34 13.32
CA TYR A 301 34.03 -13.23 12.81
C TYR A 301 35.42 -12.55 12.77
N LEU A 302 35.51 -11.31 13.28
CA LEU A 302 36.79 -10.60 13.38
C LEU A 302 37.31 -10.72 14.81
N PRO A 303 38.66 -10.77 15.01
CA PRO A 303 39.25 -10.72 16.35
C PRO A 303 38.92 -9.38 17.02
N ASP A 304 38.77 -9.42 18.36
CA ASP A 304 38.53 -8.25 19.21
C ASP A 304 39.79 -7.35 19.26
#